data_c1048bb186352c9413125077e9484a46
#
_entry.id   c1048bb186352c9413125077e9484a46
#
_cell.length_a   1.000
_cell.length_b   1.000
_cell.length_c   1.000
_cell.angle_alpha   90.00
_cell.angle_beta   90.00
_cell.angle_gamma   90.00
#
_symmetry.space_group_name_H-M   'P 1'
#
loop_
_entity.id
_entity.type
_entity.pdbx_description
1 polymer ?
#
loop_
_entity_poly.entity_id
_entity_poly.type
_entity_poly.pdbx_seq_one_letter_code
_entity_poly.pdbx_strand_id
1 'polypeptide(L)'
;MPNELLDKLNLDYLLVCCTNEFLVEYPALSENARYSLTGFSGSTGDALLTREGIYLFVDGRYHTQADNEVKKGVTVIKLKLGQNQDDEIKKIVDKSKVLGIVAKKVSQARLEKFNGYNIKLLDVDPINNFTEPHSADYAQAFPAKAFIPEKPTLITNLEEVSYITGKRDFSKDCSSKIWAKLYVDSEKQVILTENTDEFLKNCESPLVVDKNSINAYDYALINKPIHETSKIKLMKSVKSKEELEAYKKAFKCTDKAVMAIREYIENNDKLSEFDIAKRLREEFIKYGAKSLSFNSIVAINQNSALAHYAKNAKDVILEDGALVLIDCGAYYESGLATDITRVFVKGQPNELQKRVYTQVLKAFLNAFNYNKKLPTGYEIDTLAHSILDNKIDGFTFSHGLGHGIGINVHEAPPNLSQNEIAKVEIQDGMTFTIEPGLYNPEHFGVRLENSCYMECGKIHSFVKMGYEGKLINYDLLNDTEKEWLKDFKILWL
;
A
#
# COMPACT_ATOMS: atom_id res chain seq x y z
N MET A 1 -28.65 -17.99 6.06
CA MET A 1 -27.55 -17.27 6.75
C MET A 1 -27.51 -15.74 6.49
N PRO A 2 -27.40 -15.18 5.26
CA PRO A 2 -27.41 -13.71 5.09
C PRO A 2 -28.69 -13.05 5.63
N ASN A 3 -29.84 -13.59 5.27
CA ASN A 3 -31.14 -13.04 5.68
C ASN A 3 -31.40 -13.11 7.19
N GLU A 4 -31.02 -14.19 7.86
CA GLU A 4 -31.16 -14.34 9.31
C GLU A 4 -30.36 -13.27 10.08
N LEU A 5 -29.15 -12.93 9.60
CA LEU A 5 -28.35 -11.88 10.19
C LEU A 5 -29.00 -10.50 10.00
N LEU A 6 -29.45 -10.19 8.79
CA LEU A 6 -30.14 -8.94 8.48
C LEU A 6 -31.44 -8.81 9.30
N ASP A 7 -32.22 -9.88 9.41
CA ASP A 7 -33.47 -9.90 10.20
C ASP A 7 -33.18 -9.67 11.70
N LYS A 8 -32.18 -10.38 12.27
CA LYS A 8 -31.75 -10.21 13.66
C LYS A 8 -31.34 -8.77 13.97
N LEU A 9 -30.74 -8.08 13.01
CA LEU A 9 -30.27 -6.71 13.17
C LEU A 9 -31.32 -5.66 12.75
N ASN A 10 -32.47 -6.05 12.22
CA ASN A 10 -33.43 -5.17 11.57
C ASN A 10 -32.78 -4.28 10.50
N LEU A 11 -32.11 -4.92 9.53
CA LEU A 11 -31.43 -4.30 8.41
C LEU A 11 -31.96 -4.85 7.08
N ASP A 12 -31.89 -4.06 6.03
CA ASP A 12 -32.06 -4.52 4.64
C ASP A 12 -30.71 -4.75 3.95
N TYR A 13 -29.69 -3.96 4.35
CA TYR A 13 -28.33 -4.01 3.82
C TYR A 13 -27.33 -3.90 4.97
N LEU A 14 -26.14 -4.49 4.79
CA LEU A 14 -24.99 -4.27 5.67
C LEU A 14 -23.74 -3.99 4.83
N LEU A 15 -23.16 -2.80 5.02
CA LEU A 15 -21.84 -2.46 4.45
C LEU A 15 -20.76 -3.08 5.34
N VAL A 16 -19.95 -3.96 4.75
CA VAL A 16 -18.87 -4.68 5.43
C VAL A 16 -17.54 -4.17 4.92
N CYS A 17 -16.93 -3.27 5.70
CA CYS A 17 -15.67 -2.64 5.37
C CYS A 17 -14.48 -3.58 5.56
N CYS A 18 -13.43 -3.38 4.76
CA CYS A 18 -12.16 -4.12 4.90
C CYS A 18 -11.27 -3.56 6.01
N THR A 19 -11.54 -2.37 6.53
CA THR A 19 -10.76 -1.64 7.54
C THR A 19 -11.06 -2.12 8.96
N ASN A 20 -10.18 -1.76 9.92
CA ASN A 20 -10.41 -1.88 11.35
C ASN A 20 -10.75 -0.51 12.01
N GLU A 21 -10.74 -0.44 13.33
CA GLU A 21 -11.07 0.79 14.08
C GLU A 21 -10.06 1.95 13.87
N PHE A 22 -8.85 1.67 13.41
CA PHE A 22 -7.84 2.66 13.04
C PHE A 22 -7.85 3.00 11.54
N LEU A 23 -8.80 2.43 10.78
CA LEU A 23 -8.98 2.65 9.34
C LEU A 23 -7.73 2.32 8.50
N VAL A 24 -6.92 1.34 8.94
CA VAL A 24 -5.72 0.94 8.21
C VAL A 24 -6.06 0.17 6.93
N GLU A 25 -5.20 0.31 5.91
CA GLU A 25 -5.35 -0.38 4.62
C GLU A 25 -5.13 -1.89 4.74
N TYR A 26 -4.22 -2.31 5.61
CA TYR A 26 -3.84 -3.72 5.80
C TYR A 26 -4.12 -4.18 7.25
N PRO A 27 -5.40 -4.34 7.65
CA PRO A 27 -5.68 -4.99 8.93
C PRO A 27 -5.32 -6.48 8.83
N ALA A 28 -5.02 -7.10 9.97
CA ALA A 28 -4.85 -8.55 10.02
C ALA A 28 -6.10 -9.25 9.48
N LEU A 29 -5.93 -10.36 8.74
CA LEU A 29 -7.07 -11.12 8.19
C LEU A 29 -8.01 -11.63 9.29
N SER A 30 -7.49 -11.87 10.50
CA SER A 30 -8.26 -12.20 11.70
C SER A 30 -9.28 -11.11 12.09
N GLU A 31 -8.97 -9.81 11.84
CA GLU A 31 -9.87 -8.68 12.12
C GLU A 31 -10.74 -8.27 10.93
N ASN A 32 -10.43 -8.77 9.73
CA ASN A 32 -11.05 -8.31 8.49
C ASN A 32 -12.40 -8.97 8.25
N ALA A 33 -13.48 -8.24 8.56
CA ALA A 33 -14.86 -8.72 8.39
C ALA A 33 -15.21 -9.04 6.93
N ARG A 34 -14.72 -8.25 5.96
CA ARG A 34 -14.90 -8.49 4.53
C ARG A 34 -14.26 -9.82 4.13
N TYR A 35 -13.02 -10.12 4.60
CA TYR A 35 -12.38 -11.41 4.38
C TYR A 35 -13.19 -12.55 4.99
N SER A 36 -13.63 -12.39 6.24
CA SER A 36 -14.47 -13.39 6.93
C SER A 36 -15.76 -13.69 6.16
N LEU A 37 -16.38 -12.67 5.55
CA LEU A 37 -17.61 -12.80 4.78
C LEU A 37 -17.35 -13.41 3.40
N THR A 38 -16.40 -12.89 2.63
CA THR A 38 -16.24 -13.16 1.20
C THR A 38 -15.12 -14.12 0.84
N GLY A 39 -14.12 -14.31 1.72
CA GLY A 39 -12.88 -15.04 1.44
C GLY A 39 -11.83 -14.24 0.68
N PHE A 40 -12.13 -13.02 0.24
CA PHE A 40 -11.21 -12.19 -0.50
C PHE A 40 -10.15 -11.54 0.41
N SER A 41 -8.87 -11.71 0.10
CA SER A 41 -7.74 -11.29 0.95
C SER A 41 -7.07 -9.98 0.53
N GLY A 42 -7.46 -9.36 -0.59
CA GLY A 42 -6.86 -8.11 -1.08
C GLY A 42 -6.94 -6.95 -0.07
N SER A 43 -6.10 -5.93 -0.21
CA SER A 43 -6.00 -4.83 0.78
C SER A 43 -7.15 -3.83 0.73
N THR A 44 -7.80 -3.69 -0.41
CA THR A 44 -8.93 -2.76 -0.62
C THR A 44 -10.17 -3.50 -1.12
N GLY A 45 -11.29 -2.79 -1.16
CA GLY A 45 -12.57 -3.33 -1.57
C GLY A 45 -13.44 -3.74 -0.38
N ASP A 46 -14.70 -3.34 -0.40
CA ASP A 46 -15.69 -3.66 0.62
C ASP A 46 -16.76 -4.57 0.09
N ALA A 47 -17.51 -5.19 0.98
CA ALA A 47 -18.66 -5.99 0.59
C ALA A 47 -19.97 -5.33 1.04
N LEU A 48 -21.01 -5.57 0.26
CA LEU A 48 -22.39 -5.25 0.60
C LEU A 48 -23.18 -6.55 0.76
N LEU A 49 -23.64 -6.84 1.95
CA LEU A 49 -24.57 -7.91 2.24
C LEU A 49 -25.99 -7.41 2.02
N THR A 50 -26.75 -8.11 1.20
CA THR A 50 -28.15 -7.82 0.86
C THR A 50 -29.02 -9.06 1.04
N ARG A 51 -30.33 -8.92 0.87
CA ARG A 51 -31.25 -10.06 0.89
C ARG A 51 -31.09 -10.99 -0.32
N GLU A 52 -30.60 -10.45 -1.45
CA GLU A 52 -30.37 -11.21 -2.69
C GLU A 52 -29.00 -11.90 -2.74
N GLY A 53 -28.02 -11.43 -1.94
CA GLY A 53 -26.68 -11.99 -1.96
C GLY A 53 -25.60 -11.08 -1.39
N ILE A 54 -24.36 -11.45 -1.65
CA ILE A 54 -23.18 -10.72 -1.22
C ILE A 54 -22.51 -10.14 -2.46
N TYR A 55 -22.26 -8.84 -2.45
CA TYR A 55 -21.55 -8.13 -3.51
C TYR A 55 -20.19 -7.67 -2.97
N LEU A 56 -19.10 -7.99 -3.68
CA LEU A 56 -17.75 -7.53 -3.37
C LEU A 56 -17.31 -6.53 -4.44
N PHE A 57 -16.89 -5.33 -4.03
CA PHE A 57 -16.45 -4.25 -4.93
C PHE A 57 -14.93 -4.18 -4.92
N VAL A 58 -14.28 -4.34 -6.07
CA VAL A 58 -12.81 -4.35 -6.20
C VAL A 58 -12.36 -3.52 -7.39
N ASP A 59 -11.24 -2.81 -7.26
CA ASP A 59 -10.61 -2.07 -8.33
C ASP A 59 -9.77 -2.98 -9.26
N GLY A 60 -9.23 -2.40 -10.34
CA GLY A 60 -8.54 -3.12 -11.40
C GLY A 60 -7.36 -3.99 -10.95
N ARG A 61 -6.72 -3.65 -9.83
CA ARG A 61 -5.60 -4.41 -9.26
C ARG A 61 -6.01 -5.81 -8.78
N TYR A 62 -7.29 -5.97 -8.45
CA TYR A 62 -7.82 -7.15 -7.75
C TYR A 62 -8.85 -7.96 -8.55
N HIS A 63 -9.16 -7.60 -9.80
CA HIS A 63 -10.20 -8.28 -10.57
C HIS A 63 -9.97 -9.79 -10.66
N THR A 64 -8.78 -10.21 -11.06
CA THR A 64 -8.43 -11.64 -11.21
C THR A 64 -8.30 -12.33 -9.86
N GLN A 65 -7.71 -11.66 -8.85
CA GLN A 65 -7.58 -12.23 -7.52
C GLN A 65 -8.95 -12.49 -6.89
N ALA A 66 -9.88 -11.53 -7.01
CA ALA A 66 -11.23 -11.70 -6.48
C ALA A 66 -11.97 -12.88 -7.14
N ASP A 67 -11.87 -13.03 -8.47
CA ASP A 67 -12.47 -14.17 -9.18
C ASP A 67 -11.96 -15.53 -8.63
N ASN A 68 -10.70 -15.59 -8.20
CA ASN A 68 -10.07 -16.82 -7.74
C ASN A 68 -10.29 -17.12 -6.24
N GLU A 69 -10.54 -16.10 -5.41
CA GLU A 69 -10.55 -16.25 -3.96
C GLU A 69 -11.94 -16.25 -3.34
N VAL A 70 -12.91 -15.61 -3.97
CA VAL A 70 -14.22 -15.42 -3.35
C VAL A 70 -14.95 -16.74 -3.11
N LYS A 71 -15.65 -16.79 -1.99
CA LYS A 71 -16.54 -17.92 -1.66
C LYS A 71 -17.67 -18.04 -2.66
N LYS A 72 -18.17 -19.25 -2.84
CA LYS A 72 -19.36 -19.50 -3.68
C LYS A 72 -20.54 -18.65 -3.21
N GLY A 73 -21.19 -17.96 -4.15
CA GLY A 73 -22.33 -17.08 -3.88
C GLY A 73 -21.97 -15.61 -3.62
N VAL A 74 -20.71 -15.24 -3.76
CA VAL A 74 -20.26 -13.83 -3.79
C VAL A 74 -20.22 -13.34 -5.22
N THR A 75 -20.88 -12.21 -5.50
CA THR A 75 -20.83 -11.51 -6.79
C THR A 75 -19.75 -10.46 -6.77
N VAL A 76 -18.76 -10.56 -7.65
CA VAL A 76 -17.68 -9.57 -7.77
C VAL A 76 -18.10 -8.44 -8.70
N ILE A 77 -18.10 -7.21 -8.16
CA ILE A 77 -18.30 -5.97 -8.94
C ILE A 77 -16.93 -5.38 -9.26
N LYS A 78 -16.53 -5.47 -10.51
CA LYS A 78 -15.24 -5.03 -11.04
C LYS A 78 -15.30 -3.55 -11.41
N LEU A 79 -14.71 -2.70 -10.58
CA LEU A 79 -14.68 -1.25 -10.81
C LEU A 79 -13.71 -0.93 -11.95
N LYS A 80 -14.15 -0.09 -12.87
CA LYS A 80 -13.30 0.47 -13.93
C LYS A 80 -12.50 1.64 -13.39
N LEU A 81 -11.42 1.99 -14.09
CA LEU A 81 -10.63 3.17 -13.76
C LEU A 81 -11.53 4.42 -13.70
N GLY A 82 -11.42 5.18 -12.61
CA GLY A 82 -12.25 6.36 -12.36
C GLY A 82 -13.63 6.10 -11.74
N GLN A 83 -14.06 4.85 -11.57
CA GLN A 83 -15.29 4.55 -10.82
C GLN A 83 -15.01 4.60 -9.31
N ASN A 84 -15.95 5.19 -8.55
CA ASN A 84 -15.89 5.24 -7.11
C ASN A 84 -16.73 4.11 -6.50
N GLN A 85 -16.17 3.38 -5.55
CA GLN A 85 -16.82 2.24 -4.89
C GLN A 85 -18.13 2.64 -4.18
N ASP A 86 -18.13 3.77 -3.46
CA ASP A 86 -19.33 4.21 -2.72
C ASP A 86 -20.48 4.55 -3.68
N ASP A 87 -20.17 5.08 -4.86
CA ASP A 87 -21.18 5.40 -5.87
C ASP A 87 -21.77 4.12 -6.50
N GLU A 88 -20.99 3.07 -6.68
CA GLU A 88 -21.50 1.77 -7.15
C GLU A 88 -22.35 1.07 -6.07
N ILE A 89 -21.96 1.16 -4.78
CA ILE A 89 -22.77 0.68 -3.66
C ILE A 89 -24.12 1.38 -3.62
N LYS A 90 -24.15 2.70 -3.80
CA LYS A 90 -25.37 3.52 -3.80
C LYS A 90 -26.36 3.17 -4.92
N LYS A 91 -25.91 2.56 -6.02
CA LYS A 91 -26.80 2.09 -7.10
C LYS A 91 -27.61 0.87 -6.66
N ILE A 92 -27.11 0.09 -5.70
CA ILE A 92 -27.78 -1.12 -5.19
C ILE A 92 -28.66 -0.80 -4.00
N VAL A 93 -28.24 0.16 -3.15
CA VAL A 93 -28.93 0.49 -1.90
C VAL A 93 -30.13 1.40 -2.16
N ASP A 94 -31.33 0.94 -1.82
CA ASP A 94 -32.52 1.76 -1.80
C ASP A 94 -32.49 2.68 -0.56
N LYS A 95 -32.62 3.99 -0.78
CA LYS A 95 -32.58 5.01 0.29
C LYS A 95 -33.66 4.86 1.35
N SER A 96 -34.78 4.24 1.01
CA SER A 96 -35.91 4.00 1.94
C SER A 96 -35.66 2.82 2.88
N LYS A 97 -34.70 1.96 2.54
CA LYS A 97 -34.35 0.74 3.25
C LYS A 97 -33.20 0.99 4.24
N VAL A 98 -33.12 0.16 5.28
CA VAL A 98 -32.13 0.33 6.34
C VAL A 98 -30.78 -0.22 5.95
N LEU A 99 -29.76 0.65 5.86
CA LEU A 99 -28.36 0.30 5.65
C LEU A 99 -27.60 0.28 6.98
N GLY A 100 -27.15 -0.89 7.42
CA GLY A 100 -26.24 -1.04 8.55
C GLY A 100 -24.79 -0.66 8.17
N ILE A 101 -24.13 0.11 9.03
CA ILE A 101 -22.71 0.48 8.89
C ILE A 101 -22.04 0.36 10.26
N VAL A 102 -20.91 -0.34 10.35
CA VAL A 102 -20.12 -0.43 11.59
C VAL A 102 -19.37 0.88 11.80
N ALA A 103 -19.75 1.65 12.81
CA ALA A 103 -19.26 3.01 13.04
C ALA A 103 -17.73 3.08 13.25
N LYS A 104 -17.13 2.07 13.89
CA LYS A 104 -15.68 1.97 14.12
C LYS A 104 -14.88 1.66 12.84
N LYS A 105 -15.51 1.14 11.79
CA LYS A 105 -14.83 0.68 10.55
C LYS A 105 -15.05 1.59 9.35
N VAL A 106 -15.59 2.79 9.56
CA VAL A 106 -15.81 3.79 8.51
C VAL A 106 -15.36 5.16 9.00
N SER A 107 -14.69 5.95 8.14
CA SER A 107 -14.34 7.31 8.51
C SER A 107 -15.59 8.19 8.55
N GLN A 108 -15.56 9.25 9.37
CA GLN A 108 -16.63 10.22 9.42
C GLN A 108 -16.91 10.86 8.05
N ALA A 109 -15.85 11.20 7.30
CA ALA A 109 -16.01 11.77 5.97
C ALA A 109 -16.68 10.78 4.99
N ARG A 110 -16.39 9.48 5.09
CA ARG A 110 -17.05 8.47 4.27
C ARG A 110 -18.51 8.26 4.67
N LEU A 111 -18.79 8.24 5.98
CA LEU A 111 -20.17 8.14 6.47
C LEU A 111 -21.03 9.30 5.93
N GLU A 112 -20.50 10.52 5.92
CA GLU A 112 -21.19 11.70 5.39
C GLU A 112 -21.54 11.59 3.89
N LYS A 113 -20.84 10.78 3.10
CA LYS A 113 -21.22 10.52 1.70
C LYS A 113 -22.55 9.77 1.56
N PHE A 114 -22.99 9.08 2.62
CA PHE A 114 -24.28 8.39 2.67
C PHE A 114 -25.39 9.25 3.30
N ASN A 115 -25.19 10.54 3.47
CA ASN A 115 -26.23 11.46 3.91
C ASN A 115 -27.48 11.36 3.00
N GLY A 116 -28.67 11.28 3.61
CA GLY A 116 -29.92 11.06 2.91
C GLY A 116 -30.31 9.59 2.69
N TYR A 117 -29.49 8.65 3.16
CA TYR A 117 -29.84 7.23 3.27
C TYR A 117 -30.35 6.96 4.70
N ASN A 118 -31.18 5.92 4.84
CA ASN A 118 -31.65 5.45 6.16
C ASN A 118 -30.56 4.57 6.79
N ILE A 119 -29.66 5.17 7.57
CA ILE A 119 -28.49 4.51 8.14
C ILE A 119 -28.75 4.08 9.57
N LYS A 120 -28.41 2.84 9.89
CA LYS A 120 -28.27 2.33 11.25
C LYS A 120 -26.80 2.09 11.57
N LEU A 121 -26.24 2.89 12.47
CA LEU A 121 -24.90 2.68 12.98
C LEU A 121 -24.85 1.50 13.93
N LEU A 122 -23.83 0.66 13.79
CA LEU A 122 -23.55 -0.48 14.64
C LEU A 122 -22.23 -0.25 15.38
N ASP A 123 -22.24 -0.43 16.71
CA ASP A 123 -21.05 -0.27 17.54
C ASP A 123 -20.13 -1.51 17.48
N VAL A 124 -20.72 -2.68 17.21
CA VAL A 124 -20.06 -3.97 17.13
C VAL A 124 -20.24 -4.55 15.73
N ASP A 125 -19.17 -5.08 15.16
CA ASP A 125 -19.22 -5.73 13.86
C ASP A 125 -19.91 -7.11 13.97
N PRO A 126 -21.05 -7.32 13.30
CA PRO A 126 -21.79 -8.57 13.40
C PRO A 126 -21.21 -9.73 12.60
N ILE A 127 -20.23 -9.45 11.70
CA ILE A 127 -19.54 -10.45 10.90
C ILE A 127 -18.27 -10.94 11.60
N ASN A 128 -17.48 -9.98 12.12
CA ASN A 128 -16.24 -10.27 12.82
C ASN A 128 -15.92 -9.16 13.82
N ASN A 129 -16.11 -9.45 15.09
CA ASN A 129 -15.84 -8.53 16.20
C ASN A 129 -14.48 -8.77 16.88
N PHE A 130 -13.64 -9.61 16.30
CA PHE A 130 -12.30 -9.84 16.82
C PHE A 130 -11.43 -8.60 16.58
N THR A 131 -10.71 -8.18 17.60
CA THR A 131 -9.70 -7.15 17.55
C THR A 131 -8.41 -7.73 18.13
N GLU A 132 -7.33 -7.65 17.37
CA GLU A 132 -6.04 -8.10 17.87
C GLU A 132 -5.53 -7.17 19.00
N PRO A 133 -5.00 -7.73 20.09
CA PRO A 133 -4.44 -6.91 21.16
C PRO A 133 -3.28 -6.05 20.63
N HIS A 134 -3.19 -4.82 21.10
CA HIS A 134 -2.14 -3.87 20.76
C HIS A 134 -1.11 -3.80 21.89
N SER A 135 0.18 -3.73 21.52
CA SER A 135 1.26 -3.47 22.48
C SER A 135 1.24 -1.98 22.89
N ALA A 136 1.64 -1.69 24.11
CA ALA A 136 1.94 -0.34 24.56
C ALA A 136 3.47 -0.11 24.74
N ASP A 137 4.29 -1.10 24.37
CA ASP A 137 5.76 -1.01 24.43
C ASP A 137 6.29 -0.52 23.07
N TYR A 138 6.54 0.78 23.00
CA TYR A 138 6.93 1.46 21.78
C TYR A 138 8.41 1.82 21.78
N ALA A 139 9.15 1.40 20.74
CA ALA A 139 10.53 1.79 20.53
C ALA A 139 10.65 3.25 20.08
N GLN A 140 11.62 4.00 20.62
CA GLN A 140 11.91 5.35 20.13
C GLN A 140 12.85 5.28 18.93
N ALA A 141 12.38 5.62 17.74
CA ALA A 141 13.16 5.61 16.50
C ALA A 141 13.74 6.98 16.15
N PHE A 142 12.99 8.05 16.40
CA PHE A 142 13.40 9.44 16.19
C PHE A 142 12.96 10.29 17.40
N PRO A 143 13.58 11.46 17.62
CA PRO A 143 13.04 12.43 18.59
C PRO A 143 11.59 12.82 18.25
N ALA A 144 10.77 13.03 19.27
CA ALA A 144 9.43 13.55 19.08
C ALA A 144 9.46 14.90 18.35
N LYS A 145 8.54 15.11 17.43
CA LYS A 145 8.43 16.39 16.70
C LYS A 145 7.78 17.46 17.59
N ALA A 146 8.28 18.67 17.51
CA ALA A 146 7.66 19.82 18.15
C ALA A 146 6.41 20.25 17.35
N PHE A 147 5.30 19.59 17.62
CA PHE A 147 4.01 19.94 17.03
C PHE A 147 3.13 20.61 18.09
N ILE A 148 2.89 21.91 17.94
CA ILE A 148 2.05 22.73 18.83
C ILE A 148 0.88 23.26 17.99
N PRO A 149 -0.32 22.66 18.10
CA PRO A 149 -1.49 23.12 17.38
C PRO A 149 -2.08 24.40 18.03
N GLU A 150 -2.75 25.22 17.23
CA GLU A 150 -3.47 26.43 17.73
C GLU A 150 -4.65 26.07 18.65
N LYS A 151 -5.23 24.89 18.47
CA LYS A 151 -6.35 24.36 19.26
C LYS A 151 -6.05 22.90 19.61
N PRO A 152 -6.63 22.40 20.73
CA PRO A 152 -6.54 21.00 21.06
C PRO A 152 -6.90 20.11 19.85
N THR A 153 -6.04 19.16 19.51
CA THR A 153 -6.14 18.33 18.31
C THR A 153 -6.06 16.86 18.67
N LEU A 154 -6.94 16.05 18.10
CA LEU A 154 -6.87 14.61 18.16
C LEU A 154 -6.36 14.06 16.82
N ILE A 155 -5.22 13.41 16.85
CA ILE A 155 -4.61 12.74 15.71
C ILE A 155 -4.96 11.26 15.79
N THR A 156 -5.63 10.72 14.77
CA THR A 156 -6.08 9.32 14.72
C THR A 156 -5.42 8.49 13.63
N ASN A 157 -4.76 9.15 12.66
CA ASN A 157 -3.97 8.45 11.66
C ASN A 157 -2.68 7.93 12.28
N LEU A 158 -2.44 6.61 12.23
CA LEU A 158 -1.33 5.95 12.92
C LEU A 158 0.05 6.39 12.42
N GLU A 159 0.19 6.73 11.12
CA GLU A 159 1.45 7.24 10.59
C GLU A 159 1.76 8.61 11.18
N GLU A 160 0.75 9.49 11.30
CA GLU A 160 0.89 10.81 11.88
C GLU A 160 1.21 10.75 13.38
N VAL A 161 0.54 9.85 14.10
CA VAL A 161 0.85 9.58 15.52
C VAL A 161 2.30 9.10 15.66
N SER A 162 2.71 8.13 14.85
CA SER A 162 4.07 7.59 14.86
C SER A 162 5.12 8.64 14.46
N TYR A 163 4.77 9.54 13.52
CA TYR A 163 5.65 10.63 13.08
C TYR A 163 5.86 11.67 14.19
N ILE A 164 4.77 12.16 14.81
CA ILE A 164 4.84 13.18 15.86
C ILE A 164 5.56 12.66 17.10
N THR A 165 5.24 11.46 17.53
CA THR A 165 5.86 10.85 18.73
C THR A 165 7.29 10.34 18.48
N GLY A 166 7.67 10.11 17.24
CA GLY A 166 8.92 9.45 16.86
C GLY A 166 8.99 7.99 17.26
N LYS A 167 7.88 7.41 17.72
CA LYS A 167 7.80 6.03 18.24
C LYS A 167 7.41 5.03 17.15
N ARG A 168 7.81 3.77 17.36
CA ARG A 168 7.50 2.64 16.49
C ARG A 168 7.06 1.42 17.29
N ASP A 169 6.22 0.60 16.64
CA ASP A 169 5.79 -0.71 17.13
C ASP A 169 5.96 -1.75 16.01
N PHE A 170 6.73 -2.79 16.28
CA PHE A 170 7.00 -3.89 15.37
C PHE A 170 6.28 -5.18 15.79
N SER A 171 5.34 -5.11 16.72
CA SER A 171 4.59 -6.27 17.23
C SER A 171 3.57 -6.82 16.22
N LYS A 172 3.20 -6.03 15.20
CA LYS A 172 2.29 -6.43 14.13
C LYS A 172 3.05 -6.68 12.84
N ASP A 173 2.65 -7.72 12.13
CA ASP A 173 3.17 -7.99 10.79
C ASP A 173 2.90 -6.81 9.85
N CYS A 174 3.85 -6.54 8.97
CA CYS A 174 3.78 -5.49 7.94
C CYS A 174 3.45 -4.09 8.48
N SER A 175 3.90 -3.79 9.70
CA SER A 175 3.69 -2.49 10.34
C SER A 175 4.88 -2.07 11.19
N SER A 176 5.09 -0.75 11.27
CA SER A 176 5.96 -0.11 12.26
C SER A 176 5.21 0.96 13.06
N LYS A 177 3.90 1.10 12.81
CA LYS A 177 3.05 2.15 13.38
C LYS A 177 2.68 1.82 14.83
N ILE A 178 2.66 2.81 15.71
CA ILE A 178 2.08 2.64 17.05
C ILE A 178 0.56 2.64 16.95
N TRP A 179 -0.07 1.73 17.66
CA TRP A 179 -1.52 1.52 17.64
C TRP A 179 -2.19 2.34 18.75
N ALA A 180 -2.23 3.65 18.54
CA ALA A 180 -2.76 4.60 19.50
C ALA A 180 -3.31 5.84 18.80
N LYS A 181 -4.10 6.63 19.51
CA LYS A 181 -4.48 7.98 19.11
C LYS A 181 -3.63 8.96 19.91
N LEU A 182 -3.45 10.19 19.41
CA LEU A 182 -2.63 11.20 20.05
C LEU A 182 -3.46 12.48 20.26
N TYR A 183 -3.62 12.86 21.51
CA TYR A 183 -4.13 14.18 21.88
C TYR A 183 -2.95 15.14 22.01
N VAL A 184 -3.07 16.33 21.42
CA VAL A 184 -2.05 17.39 21.50
C VAL A 184 -2.74 18.73 21.76
N ASP A 185 -2.23 19.47 22.73
CA ASP A 185 -2.55 20.88 22.96
C ASP A 185 -1.28 21.72 23.11
N SER A 186 -1.39 22.96 23.54
CA SER A 186 -0.26 23.88 23.74
C SER A 186 0.70 23.47 24.85
N GLU A 187 0.29 22.58 25.75
CA GLU A 187 1.04 22.21 26.97
C GLU A 187 1.57 20.77 26.93
N LYS A 188 0.82 19.85 26.27
CA LYS A 188 1.12 18.43 26.36
C LYS A 188 0.76 17.64 25.12
N GLN A 189 1.42 16.48 25.01
CA GLN A 189 1.07 15.39 24.10
C GLN A 189 0.69 14.17 24.94
N VAL A 190 -0.48 13.56 24.68
CA VAL A 190 -0.97 12.40 25.42
C VAL A 190 -1.31 11.28 24.45
N ILE A 191 -0.58 10.16 24.56
CA ILE A 191 -0.84 8.94 23.79
C ILE A 191 -2.03 8.23 24.45
N LEU A 192 -3.09 8.01 23.67
CA LEU A 192 -4.30 7.35 24.10
C LEU A 192 -4.30 5.90 23.60
N THR A 193 -4.04 4.97 24.50
CA THR A 193 -4.05 3.51 24.22
C THR A 193 -5.25 2.83 24.86
N GLU A 194 -5.63 3.29 26.04
CA GLU A 194 -6.76 2.79 26.84
C GLU A 194 -7.69 3.94 27.22
N ASN A 195 -8.94 3.62 27.56
CA ASN A 195 -9.94 4.60 28.01
C ASN A 195 -10.18 5.78 27.05
N THR A 196 -9.93 5.56 25.74
CA THR A 196 -10.13 6.59 24.71
C THR A 196 -11.56 7.11 24.70
N ASP A 197 -12.55 6.24 24.85
CA ASP A 197 -13.96 6.59 24.87
C ASP A 197 -14.30 7.55 26.04
N GLU A 198 -13.75 7.28 27.22
CA GLU A 198 -13.94 8.12 28.40
C GLU A 198 -13.24 9.47 28.22
N PHE A 199 -12.04 9.48 27.69
CA PHE A 199 -11.31 10.70 27.38
C PHE A 199 -12.09 11.58 26.40
N LEU A 200 -12.63 11.02 25.30
CA LEU A 200 -13.36 11.77 24.28
C LEU A 200 -14.68 12.35 24.82
N LYS A 201 -15.43 11.57 25.60
CA LYS A 201 -16.69 12.02 26.24
C LYS A 201 -16.46 13.15 27.23
N ASN A 202 -15.37 13.11 27.97
CA ASN A 202 -15.05 14.09 29.02
C ASN A 202 -14.26 15.31 28.51
N CYS A 203 -13.90 15.34 27.22
CA CYS A 203 -13.21 16.49 26.62
C CYS A 203 -14.21 17.65 26.41
N GLU A 204 -14.16 18.66 27.28
CA GLU A 204 -15.08 19.82 27.23
C GLU A 204 -14.65 20.87 26.17
N SER A 205 -13.35 20.93 25.86
CA SER A 205 -12.80 21.88 24.88
C SER A 205 -13.15 21.47 23.45
N PRO A 206 -13.31 22.44 22.52
CA PRO A 206 -13.40 22.14 21.11
C PRO A 206 -12.16 21.34 20.66
N LEU A 207 -12.40 20.24 19.95
CA LEU A 207 -11.35 19.30 19.55
C LEU A 207 -11.25 19.24 18.02
N VAL A 208 -10.09 19.62 17.49
CA VAL A 208 -9.80 19.53 16.06
C VAL A 208 -9.55 18.08 15.68
N VAL A 209 -10.19 17.64 14.60
CA VAL A 209 -10.08 16.28 14.04
C VAL A 209 -10.12 16.30 12.51
N ASP A 210 -9.40 15.40 11.85
CA ASP A 210 -9.56 15.16 10.42
C ASP A 210 -10.61 14.06 10.19
N LYS A 211 -11.76 14.43 9.60
CA LYS A 211 -12.86 13.50 9.29
C LYS A 211 -12.45 12.35 8.37
N ASN A 212 -11.37 12.48 7.61
CA ASN A 212 -10.88 11.41 6.74
C ASN A 212 -10.18 10.29 7.53
N SER A 213 -9.62 10.60 8.70
CA SER A 213 -8.85 9.67 9.52
C SER A 213 -9.52 9.24 10.82
N ILE A 214 -10.51 9.99 11.33
CA ILE A 214 -11.28 9.60 12.50
C ILE A 214 -12.43 8.68 12.08
N ASN A 215 -12.64 7.57 12.79
CA ASN A 215 -13.81 6.73 12.58
C ASN A 215 -15.09 7.40 13.11
N ALA A 216 -16.24 6.99 12.59
CA ALA A 216 -17.52 7.62 12.90
C ALA A 216 -17.94 7.43 14.38
N TYR A 217 -17.52 6.33 15.02
CA TYR A 217 -17.80 6.07 16.43
C TYR A 217 -17.08 7.09 17.32
N ASP A 218 -15.77 7.24 17.17
CA ASP A 218 -14.98 8.20 17.94
C ASP A 218 -15.44 9.63 17.70
N TYR A 219 -15.75 9.97 16.44
CA TYR A 219 -16.27 11.31 16.11
C TYR A 219 -17.56 11.64 16.85
N ALA A 220 -18.47 10.66 16.98
CA ALA A 220 -19.74 10.83 17.68
C ALA A 220 -19.58 11.00 19.21
N LEU A 221 -18.45 10.60 19.80
CA LEU A 221 -18.16 10.78 21.22
C LEU A 221 -17.68 12.20 21.56
N ILE A 222 -17.24 12.98 20.58
CA ILE A 222 -16.67 14.32 20.79
C ILE A 222 -17.79 15.34 20.87
N ASN A 223 -17.87 16.06 21.99
CA ASN A 223 -18.91 17.07 22.22
C ASN A 223 -18.88 18.23 21.22
N LYS A 224 -17.69 18.73 20.88
CA LYS A 224 -17.49 19.93 20.03
C LYS A 224 -16.41 19.64 18.97
N PRO A 225 -16.66 18.76 17.98
CA PRO A 225 -15.67 18.48 16.96
C PRO A 225 -15.51 19.65 15.98
N ILE A 226 -14.27 20.00 15.65
CA ILE A 226 -13.91 20.94 14.61
C ILE A 226 -13.21 20.18 13.51
N HIS A 227 -13.73 20.21 12.29
CA HIS A 227 -13.05 19.57 11.16
C HIS A 227 -11.97 20.46 10.58
N GLU A 228 -10.73 19.94 10.58
CA GLU A 228 -9.61 20.47 9.80
C GLU A 228 -8.86 19.32 9.14
N THR A 229 -8.49 19.47 7.87
CA THR A 229 -7.63 18.50 7.19
C THR A 229 -6.24 18.53 7.82
N SER A 230 -5.68 17.36 8.11
CA SER A 230 -4.37 17.26 8.77
C SER A 230 -3.26 17.87 7.90
N LYS A 231 -2.50 18.80 8.50
CA LYS A 231 -1.29 19.36 7.92
C LYS A 231 -0.07 18.44 8.09
N ILE A 232 -0.16 17.45 8.96
CA ILE A 232 0.93 16.51 9.30
C ILE A 232 1.29 15.65 8.08
N LYS A 233 0.32 15.36 7.20
CA LYS A 233 0.58 14.63 5.94
C LYS A 233 1.67 15.29 5.10
N LEU A 234 1.62 16.61 4.94
CA LEU A 234 2.66 17.35 4.21
C LEU A 234 3.95 17.42 5.01
N MET A 235 3.89 17.62 6.33
CA MET A 235 5.08 17.66 7.18
C MET A 235 5.89 16.36 7.09
N LYS A 236 5.22 15.19 7.17
CA LYS A 236 5.90 13.88 7.13
C LYS A 236 6.34 13.46 5.71
N SER A 237 5.78 14.05 4.66
CA SER A 237 6.18 13.75 3.29
C SER A 237 7.59 14.24 2.97
N VAL A 238 8.01 15.36 3.55
CA VAL A 238 9.35 15.92 3.43
C VAL A 238 10.23 15.36 4.55
N LYS A 239 11.09 14.42 4.21
CA LYS A 239 11.97 13.73 5.17
C LYS A 239 13.13 14.63 5.62
N SER A 240 13.48 14.57 6.89
CA SER A 240 14.68 15.22 7.43
C SER A 240 15.94 14.52 6.90
N LYS A 241 17.11 15.16 7.08
CA LYS A 241 18.39 14.54 6.74
C LYS A 241 18.62 13.23 7.49
N GLU A 242 18.25 13.18 8.77
CA GLU A 242 18.36 11.99 9.61
C GLU A 242 17.45 10.85 9.09
N GLU A 243 16.23 11.18 8.65
CA GLU A 243 15.31 10.21 8.06
C GLU A 243 15.83 9.71 6.70
N LEU A 244 16.40 10.57 5.84
CA LEU A 244 17.02 10.15 4.58
C LEU A 244 18.25 9.26 4.82
N GLU A 245 19.09 9.56 5.80
CA GLU A 245 20.24 8.70 6.17
C GLU A 245 19.77 7.35 6.75
N ALA A 246 18.67 7.34 7.52
CA ALA A 246 18.05 6.11 8.00
C ALA A 246 17.53 5.25 6.82
N TYR A 247 16.93 5.86 5.80
CA TYR A 247 16.54 5.18 4.57
C TYR A 247 17.74 4.56 3.84
N LYS A 248 18.82 5.32 3.65
CA LYS A 248 20.03 4.81 2.98
C LYS A 248 20.59 3.57 3.69
N LYS A 249 20.55 3.54 5.03
CA LYS A 249 20.95 2.38 5.84
C LYS A 249 19.98 1.20 5.65
N ALA A 250 18.67 1.45 5.68
CA ALA A 250 17.63 0.44 5.50
C ALA A 250 17.73 -0.22 4.10
N PHE A 251 17.83 0.58 3.05
CA PHE A 251 17.97 0.07 1.69
C PHE A 251 19.26 -0.71 1.46
N LYS A 252 20.36 -0.35 2.12
CA LYS A 252 21.60 -1.16 2.09
C LYS A 252 21.38 -2.59 2.62
N CYS A 253 20.49 -2.75 3.61
CA CYS A 253 20.13 -4.07 4.15
C CYS A 253 19.16 -4.81 3.21
N THR A 254 18.17 -4.10 2.66
CA THR A 254 17.24 -4.63 1.66
C THR A 254 17.97 -5.11 0.40
N ASP A 255 18.89 -4.30 -0.14
CA ASP A 255 19.71 -4.68 -1.30
C ASP A 255 20.50 -5.98 -1.06
N LYS A 256 21.05 -6.16 0.15
CA LYS A 256 21.77 -7.39 0.51
C LYS A 256 20.83 -8.61 0.56
N ALA A 257 19.63 -8.45 1.09
CA ALA A 257 18.65 -9.53 1.13
C ALA A 257 18.23 -9.94 -0.28
N VAL A 258 17.91 -8.97 -1.16
CA VAL A 258 17.51 -9.24 -2.54
C VAL A 258 18.66 -9.83 -3.36
N MET A 259 19.91 -9.38 -3.15
CA MET A 259 21.09 -9.98 -3.79
C MET A 259 21.27 -11.44 -3.36
N ALA A 260 21.12 -11.74 -2.06
CA ALA A 260 21.23 -13.11 -1.57
C ALA A 260 20.14 -14.03 -2.19
N ILE A 261 18.95 -13.49 -2.44
CA ILE A 261 17.90 -14.22 -3.16
C ILE A 261 18.27 -14.45 -4.62
N ARG A 262 18.85 -13.45 -5.30
CA ARG A 262 19.32 -13.66 -6.69
C ARG A 262 20.38 -14.76 -6.77
N GLU A 263 21.33 -14.79 -5.84
CA GLU A 263 22.33 -15.86 -5.72
C GLU A 263 21.69 -17.21 -5.37
N TYR A 264 20.68 -17.22 -4.50
CA TYR A 264 19.95 -18.44 -4.14
C TYR A 264 19.23 -19.03 -5.36
N ILE A 265 18.56 -18.23 -6.17
CA ILE A 265 17.90 -18.62 -7.41
C ILE A 265 18.91 -19.21 -8.41
N GLU A 266 20.09 -18.59 -8.59
CA GLU A 266 21.10 -19.08 -9.54
C GLU A 266 21.65 -20.46 -9.14
N ASN A 267 21.87 -20.68 -7.83
CA ASN A 267 22.58 -21.86 -7.31
C ASN A 267 21.68 -23.03 -6.91
N ASN A 268 20.36 -22.91 -7.04
CA ASN A 268 19.43 -23.97 -6.64
C ASN A 268 18.39 -24.24 -7.73
N ASP A 269 18.01 -25.50 -7.84
CA ASP A 269 17.00 -25.96 -8.79
C ASP A 269 15.68 -26.29 -8.06
N LYS A 270 14.59 -26.38 -8.83
CA LYS A 270 13.26 -26.79 -8.36
C LYS A 270 12.71 -25.93 -7.21
N LEU A 271 13.03 -24.64 -7.22
CA LEU A 271 12.51 -23.72 -6.24
C LEU A 271 11.07 -23.36 -6.58
N SER A 272 10.19 -23.46 -5.60
CA SER A 272 8.82 -22.90 -5.69
C SER A 272 8.80 -21.43 -5.29
N GLU A 273 7.71 -20.72 -5.65
CA GLU A 273 7.48 -19.34 -5.17
C GLU A 273 7.52 -19.29 -3.63
N PHE A 274 6.96 -20.29 -2.97
CA PHE A 274 6.98 -20.40 -1.52
C PHE A 274 8.40 -20.54 -0.95
N ASP A 275 9.27 -21.37 -1.57
CA ASP A 275 10.65 -21.55 -1.12
C ASP A 275 11.44 -20.25 -1.22
N ILE A 276 11.26 -19.52 -2.34
CA ILE A 276 11.92 -18.24 -2.57
C ILE A 276 11.39 -17.19 -1.57
N ALA A 277 10.09 -17.10 -1.35
CA ALA A 277 9.48 -16.15 -0.41
C ALA A 277 9.91 -16.42 1.03
N LYS A 278 9.96 -17.70 1.44
CA LYS A 278 10.46 -18.12 2.74
C LYS A 278 11.92 -17.73 2.92
N ARG A 279 12.76 -18.04 1.94
CA ARG A 279 14.19 -17.68 1.97
C ARG A 279 14.39 -16.17 2.02
N LEU A 280 13.61 -15.39 1.28
CA LEU A 280 13.66 -13.94 1.28
C LEU A 280 13.36 -13.38 2.68
N ARG A 281 12.34 -13.89 3.38
CA ARG A 281 12.03 -13.51 4.77
C ARG A 281 13.20 -13.82 5.70
N GLU A 282 13.84 -14.97 5.56
CA GLU A 282 15.02 -15.35 6.34
C GLU A 282 16.20 -14.38 6.09
N GLU A 283 16.44 -14.00 4.84
CA GLU A 283 17.49 -13.03 4.51
C GLU A 283 17.18 -11.62 5.05
N PHE A 284 15.93 -11.16 5.00
CA PHE A 284 15.53 -9.91 5.64
C PHE A 284 15.82 -9.91 7.15
N ILE A 285 15.44 -10.97 7.86
CA ILE A 285 15.70 -11.12 9.30
C ILE A 285 17.22 -11.13 9.56
N LYS A 286 18.00 -11.88 8.79
CA LYS A 286 19.45 -11.95 8.88
C LYS A 286 20.13 -10.58 8.72
N TYR A 287 19.58 -9.71 7.86
CA TYR A 287 20.08 -8.35 7.68
C TYR A 287 19.41 -7.31 8.58
N GLY A 288 18.69 -7.74 9.64
CA GLY A 288 18.23 -6.91 10.74
C GLY A 288 16.84 -6.32 10.56
N ALA A 289 16.02 -6.84 9.65
CA ALA A 289 14.61 -6.45 9.54
C ALA A 289 13.84 -6.80 10.81
N LYS A 290 13.01 -5.89 11.27
CA LYS A 290 12.08 -6.07 12.41
C LYS A 290 10.74 -6.65 11.96
N SER A 291 10.28 -6.26 10.77
CA SER A 291 9.07 -6.75 10.12
C SER A 291 9.22 -6.55 8.61
N LEU A 292 8.44 -7.26 7.79
CA LEU A 292 8.29 -6.90 6.38
C LEU A 292 7.48 -5.60 6.27
N SER A 293 7.66 -4.83 5.19
CA SER A 293 6.83 -3.64 4.92
C SER A 293 5.46 -4.02 4.35
N PHE A 294 5.40 -5.17 3.68
CA PHE A 294 4.21 -5.85 3.17
C PHE A 294 4.54 -7.32 2.91
N ASN A 295 3.51 -8.13 2.64
CA ASN A 295 3.71 -9.52 2.25
C ASN A 295 4.42 -9.59 0.90
N SER A 296 5.64 -10.14 0.89
CA SER A 296 6.45 -10.19 -0.34
C SER A 296 5.73 -10.94 -1.46
N ILE A 297 5.75 -10.38 -2.64
CA ILE A 297 5.27 -10.97 -3.87
C ILE A 297 6.42 -11.74 -4.50
N VAL A 298 6.29 -13.05 -4.65
CA VAL A 298 7.18 -13.88 -5.43
C VAL A 298 6.34 -14.61 -6.47
N ALA A 299 6.49 -14.22 -7.73
CA ALA A 299 5.59 -14.65 -8.78
C ALA A 299 6.37 -15.16 -10.00
N ILE A 300 6.15 -16.42 -10.38
CA ILE A 300 6.83 -17.06 -11.49
C ILE A 300 5.95 -17.00 -12.74
N ASN A 301 6.54 -16.60 -13.87
CA ASN A 301 5.91 -16.56 -15.20
C ASN A 301 4.49 -15.94 -15.14
N GLN A 302 3.45 -16.71 -15.47
CA GLN A 302 2.06 -16.24 -15.55
C GLN A 302 1.56 -15.59 -14.25
N ASN A 303 1.99 -16.06 -13.08
CA ASN A 303 1.61 -15.46 -11.81
C ASN A 303 2.14 -14.02 -11.67
N SER A 304 3.27 -13.68 -12.32
CA SER A 304 3.80 -12.31 -12.32
C SER A 304 2.95 -11.30 -13.10
N ALA A 305 2.00 -11.79 -13.92
CA ALA A 305 1.02 -10.93 -14.57
C ALA A 305 -0.04 -10.36 -13.61
N LEU A 306 -0.12 -10.89 -12.39
CA LEU A 306 -0.99 -10.39 -11.32
C LEU A 306 -0.18 -9.40 -10.47
N ALA A 307 -0.38 -8.10 -10.67
CA ALA A 307 0.43 -7.05 -10.04
C ALA A 307 0.49 -7.16 -8.50
N HIS A 308 -0.58 -7.65 -7.86
CA HIS A 308 -0.69 -7.87 -6.41
C HIS A 308 -0.82 -9.36 -6.05
N TYR A 309 -0.03 -10.22 -6.71
CA TYR A 309 -0.03 -11.64 -6.43
C TYR A 309 0.39 -11.95 -4.99
N ALA A 310 -0.46 -12.64 -4.22
CA ALA A 310 -0.25 -12.85 -2.78
C ALA A 310 -0.07 -14.31 -2.35
N LYS A 311 -0.19 -15.29 -3.28
CA LYS A 311 -0.27 -16.71 -2.87
C LYS A 311 1.07 -17.34 -2.54
N ASN A 312 2.17 -16.96 -3.23
CA ASN A 312 3.46 -17.66 -3.12
C ASN A 312 3.26 -19.18 -3.17
N ALA A 313 2.86 -19.70 -4.34
CA ALA A 313 2.41 -21.08 -4.52
C ALA A 313 3.54 -22.11 -4.27
N LYS A 314 3.20 -23.26 -3.72
CA LYS A 314 4.15 -24.35 -3.44
C LYS A 314 4.38 -25.28 -4.64
N ASP A 315 3.44 -25.28 -5.57
CA ASP A 315 3.39 -26.15 -6.75
C ASP A 315 3.83 -25.46 -8.04
N VAL A 316 4.10 -24.15 -8.00
CA VAL A 316 4.65 -23.40 -9.13
C VAL A 316 6.17 -23.33 -8.98
N ILE A 317 6.87 -24.02 -9.88
CA ILE A 317 8.32 -24.23 -9.82
C ILE A 317 9.02 -23.33 -10.83
N LEU A 318 10.16 -22.77 -10.43
CA LEU A 318 11.04 -21.97 -11.28
C LEU A 318 11.88 -22.90 -12.17
N GLU A 319 11.45 -23.06 -13.42
CA GLU A 319 12.11 -23.86 -14.44
C GLU A 319 13.18 -23.03 -15.21
N ASP A 320 14.02 -23.70 -15.99
CA ASP A 320 14.99 -23.01 -16.87
C ASP A 320 14.25 -22.16 -17.92
N GLY A 321 14.72 -20.92 -18.14
CA GLY A 321 14.06 -19.93 -18.97
C GLY A 321 12.88 -19.20 -18.33
N ALA A 322 12.50 -19.57 -17.09
CA ALA A 322 11.39 -18.91 -16.39
C ALA A 322 11.81 -17.59 -15.76
N LEU A 323 10.88 -16.61 -15.76
CA LEU A 323 11.00 -15.36 -15.02
C LEU A 323 10.46 -15.53 -13.59
N VAL A 324 11.07 -14.85 -12.64
CA VAL A 324 10.53 -14.60 -11.32
C VAL A 324 10.55 -13.12 -11.00
N LEU A 325 9.35 -12.57 -10.75
CA LEU A 325 9.16 -11.23 -10.22
C LEU A 325 9.19 -11.32 -8.70
N ILE A 326 10.01 -10.48 -8.07
CA ILE A 326 10.11 -10.36 -6.62
C ILE A 326 9.89 -8.90 -6.26
N ASP A 327 8.79 -8.65 -5.56
CA ASP A 327 8.42 -7.36 -5.01
C ASP A 327 8.40 -7.48 -3.49
N CYS A 328 9.22 -6.67 -2.81
CA CYS A 328 9.50 -6.89 -1.40
C CYS A 328 10.07 -5.67 -0.70
N GLY A 329 9.90 -5.66 0.61
CA GLY A 329 10.48 -4.65 1.46
C GLY A 329 10.39 -5.01 2.94
N ALA A 330 11.00 -4.19 3.78
CA ALA A 330 11.04 -4.43 5.20
C ALA A 330 11.12 -3.12 6.00
N TYR A 331 10.79 -3.22 7.28
CA TYR A 331 11.09 -2.22 8.31
C TYR A 331 12.34 -2.62 9.08
N TYR A 332 13.19 -1.62 9.33
CA TYR A 332 14.38 -1.74 10.18
C TYR A 332 14.22 -0.82 11.40
N GLU A 333 15.29 -0.57 12.16
CA GLU A 333 15.25 0.24 13.40
C GLU A 333 14.50 1.57 13.28
N SER A 334 14.59 2.24 12.12
CA SER A 334 13.90 3.53 11.90
C SER A 334 12.38 3.38 11.76
N GLY A 335 11.89 2.18 11.43
CA GLY A 335 10.50 1.94 11.08
C GLY A 335 10.02 2.70 9.84
N LEU A 336 10.96 3.09 8.96
CA LEU A 336 10.65 3.57 7.61
C LEU A 336 10.62 2.36 6.66
N ALA A 337 9.60 2.29 5.82
CA ALA A 337 9.40 1.18 4.90
C ALA A 337 10.44 1.20 3.77
N THR A 338 10.99 0.05 3.41
CA THR A 338 11.67 -0.12 2.12
C THR A 338 10.74 -0.82 1.14
N ASP A 339 10.96 -0.58 -0.15
CA ASP A 339 10.18 -1.13 -1.25
C ASP A 339 11.03 -1.26 -2.51
N ILE A 340 11.01 -2.43 -3.15
CA ILE A 340 11.78 -2.73 -4.35
C ILE A 340 11.16 -3.88 -5.13
N THR A 341 11.05 -3.72 -6.44
CA THR A 341 10.74 -4.83 -7.34
C THR A 341 11.90 -5.14 -8.27
N ARG A 342 12.21 -6.43 -8.41
CA ARG A 342 13.15 -6.98 -9.41
C ARG A 342 12.55 -8.17 -10.13
N VAL A 343 12.95 -8.33 -11.38
CA VAL A 343 12.66 -9.54 -12.16
C VAL A 343 13.97 -10.22 -12.52
N PHE A 344 14.06 -11.49 -12.23
CA PHE A 344 15.20 -12.34 -12.53
C PHE A 344 14.79 -13.46 -13.49
N VAL A 345 15.77 -14.03 -14.18
CA VAL A 345 15.57 -15.21 -15.03
C VAL A 345 16.43 -16.38 -14.53
N LYS A 346 15.85 -17.57 -14.48
CA LYS A 346 16.62 -18.81 -14.30
C LYS A 346 17.12 -19.23 -15.70
N GLY A 347 18.42 -19.47 -15.85
CA GLY A 347 18.98 -19.86 -17.15
C GLY A 347 18.97 -18.73 -18.21
N GLN A 348 18.47 -19.04 -19.40
CA GLN A 348 18.48 -18.13 -20.55
C GLN A 348 17.08 -17.60 -20.89
N PRO A 349 16.90 -16.28 -21.05
CA PRO A 349 15.63 -15.68 -21.44
C PRO A 349 15.37 -15.83 -22.95
N ASN A 350 14.08 -15.81 -23.32
CA ASN A 350 13.65 -15.68 -24.70
C ASN A 350 13.57 -14.20 -25.15
N GLU A 351 13.39 -13.96 -26.45
CA GLU A 351 13.37 -12.61 -27.01
C GLU A 351 12.17 -11.76 -26.56
N LEU A 352 11.00 -12.37 -26.30
CA LEU A 352 9.84 -11.66 -25.76
C LEU A 352 10.11 -11.14 -24.33
N GLN A 353 10.73 -11.96 -23.49
CA GLN A 353 11.11 -11.60 -22.13
C GLN A 353 12.10 -10.42 -22.13
N LYS A 354 13.14 -10.48 -22.99
CA LYS A 354 14.08 -9.36 -23.14
C LYS A 354 13.41 -8.09 -23.65
N ARG A 355 12.52 -8.21 -24.61
CA ARG A 355 11.79 -7.06 -25.19
C ARG A 355 10.92 -6.38 -24.14
N VAL A 356 10.12 -7.14 -23.39
CA VAL A 356 9.22 -6.61 -22.34
C VAL A 356 10.05 -6.00 -21.21
N TYR A 357 11.06 -6.70 -20.71
CA TYR A 357 11.94 -6.20 -19.65
C TYR A 357 12.62 -4.89 -20.04
N THR A 358 13.18 -4.82 -21.24
CA THR A 358 13.87 -3.62 -21.73
C THR A 358 12.88 -2.47 -21.91
N GLN A 359 11.65 -2.72 -22.35
CA GLN A 359 10.64 -1.68 -22.50
C GLN A 359 10.26 -1.08 -21.13
N VAL A 360 10.12 -1.90 -20.09
CA VAL A 360 9.88 -1.44 -18.71
C VAL A 360 11.10 -0.67 -18.18
N LEU A 361 12.31 -1.16 -18.44
CA LEU A 361 13.56 -0.46 -18.07
C LEU A 361 13.65 0.92 -18.72
N LYS A 362 13.27 1.06 -20.00
CA LYS A 362 13.21 2.37 -20.69
C LYS A 362 12.26 3.33 -19.97
N ALA A 363 11.07 2.88 -19.58
CA ALA A 363 10.13 3.70 -18.85
C ALA A 363 10.71 4.14 -17.49
N PHE A 364 11.35 3.21 -16.76
CA PHE A 364 12.03 3.54 -15.52
C PHE A 364 13.14 4.60 -15.73
N LEU A 365 14.05 4.39 -16.67
CA LEU A 365 15.17 5.32 -16.94
C LEU A 365 14.67 6.72 -17.30
N ASN A 366 13.63 6.82 -18.13
CA ASN A 366 13.06 8.11 -18.53
C ASN A 366 12.34 8.80 -17.36
N ALA A 367 11.57 8.08 -16.56
CA ALA A 367 10.90 8.60 -15.37
C ALA A 367 11.90 9.06 -14.29
N PHE A 368 12.94 8.26 -14.04
CA PHE A 368 14.01 8.58 -13.08
C PHE A 368 14.83 9.81 -13.47
N ASN A 369 15.08 9.99 -14.77
CA ASN A 369 15.81 11.15 -15.30
C ASN A 369 14.91 12.29 -15.75
N TYR A 370 13.64 12.33 -15.27
CA TYR A 370 12.72 13.42 -15.57
C TYR A 370 13.27 14.74 -15.03
N ASN A 371 13.60 15.65 -15.94
CA ASN A 371 14.32 16.89 -15.61
C ASN A 371 13.41 18.11 -15.71
N LYS A 372 12.61 18.33 -14.68
CA LYS A 372 11.82 19.54 -14.48
C LYS A 372 12.00 20.00 -13.04
N LYS A 373 12.18 21.30 -12.84
CA LYS A 373 12.16 21.88 -11.49
C LYS A 373 10.74 21.74 -10.91
N LEU A 374 10.62 21.11 -9.74
CA LEU A 374 9.35 20.83 -9.07
C LEU A 374 8.38 20.04 -10.00
N PRO A 375 8.72 18.81 -10.39
CA PRO A 375 7.81 17.98 -11.17
C PRO A 375 6.62 17.56 -10.33
N THR A 376 5.51 17.22 -10.98
CA THR A 376 4.40 16.53 -10.35
C THR A 376 4.45 15.03 -10.66
N GLY A 377 3.89 14.21 -9.76
CA GLY A 377 3.78 12.78 -10.05
C GLY A 377 2.93 12.48 -11.28
N TYR A 378 1.92 13.32 -11.55
CA TYR A 378 1.10 13.24 -12.76
C TYR A 378 1.94 13.36 -14.04
N GLU A 379 2.88 14.30 -14.09
CA GLU A 379 3.74 14.50 -15.27
C GLU A 379 4.68 13.32 -15.50
N ILE A 380 5.30 12.79 -14.42
CA ILE A 380 6.24 11.66 -14.51
C ILE A 380 5.49 10.39 -14.95
N ASP A 381 4.30 10.15 -14.38
CA ASP A 381 3.45 9.03 -14.76
C ASP A 381 2.97 9.13 -16.22
N THR A 382 2.59 10.34 -16.68
CA THR A 382 2.22 10.57 -18.09
C THR A 382 3.37 10.22 -19.04
N LEU A 383 4.61 10.56 -18.67
CA LEU A 383 5.78 10.16 -19.45
C LEU A 383 5.93 8.64 -19.52
N ALA A 384 5.79 7.94 -18.38
CA ALA A 384 5.91 6.48 -18.34
C ALA A 384 4.83 5.81 -19.21
N HIS A 385 3.57 6.26 -19.14
CA HIS A 385 2.48 5.81 -20.01
C HIS A 385 2.79 6.01 -21.49
N SER A 386 3.36 7.14 -21.89
CA SER A 386 3.72 7.40 -23.28
C SER A 386 4.77 6.40 -23.84
N ILE A 387 5.58 5.82 -22.94
CA ILE A 387 6.60 4.84 -23.27
C ILE A 387 6.04 3.42 -23.25
N LEU A 388 5.08 3.11 -22.39
CA LEU A 388 4.60 1.75 -22.16
C LEU A 388 3.31 1.41 -22.94
N ASP A 389 2.38 2.34 -23.06
CA ASP A 389 1.05 2.07 -23.58
C ASP A 389 1.10 1.66 -25.06
N ASN A 390 0.47 0.51 -25.35
CA ASN A 390 0.35 -0.06 -26.70
C ASN A 390 1.68 -0.29 -27.44
N LYS A 391 2.78 -0.50 -26.71
CA LYS A 391 4.10 -0.75 -27.33
C LYS A 391 4.39 -2.22 -27.56
N ILE A 392 3.77 -3.10 -26.79
CA ILE A 392 3.90 -4.56 -26.95
C ILE A 392 2.48 -5.16 -26.89
N ASP A 393 2.10 -5.84 -27.95
CA ASP A 393 0.76 -6.42 -28.08
C ASP A 393 0.42 -7.35 -26.90
N GLY A 394 -0.77 -7.19 -26.36
CA GLY A 394 -1.28 -7.96 -25.25
C GLY A 394 -0.71 -7.60 -23.86
N PHE A 395 0.31 -6.73 -23.78
CA PHE A 395 0.84 -6.24 -22.52
C PHE A 395 0.29 -4.86 -22.18
N THR A 396 -0.15 -4.69 -20.92
CA THR A 396 -0.74 -3.44 -20.44
C THR A 396 -0.04 -2.93 -19.18
N PHE A 397 0.03 -1.61 -19.03
CA PHE A 397 0.39 -0.93 -17.80
C PHE A 397 -0.91 -0.51 -17.08
N SER A 398 -1.23 -1.14 -15.96
CA SER A 398 -2.57 -1.09 -15.36
C SER A 398 -2.65 -0.46 -13.96
N HIS A 399 -1.56 0.17 -13.50
CA HIS A 399 -1.50 0.87 -12.20
C HIS A 399 -0.77 2.21 -12.32
N GLY A 400 -0.74 3.00 -11.25
CA GLY A 400 0.05 4.21 -11.19
C GLY A 400 1.55 3.92 -11.24
N LEU A 401 2.35 4.86 -11.69
CA LEU A 401 3.81 4.72 -11.78
C LEU A 401 4.47 4.59 -10.42
N GLY A 402 3.80 5.00 -9.34
CA GLY A 402 4.38 4.89 -8.00
C GLY A 402 3.61 5.67 -6.94
N HIS A 403 4.13 5.63 -5.75
CA HIS A 403 3.53 6.21 -4.55
C HIS A 403 4.59 6.80 -3.62
N GLY A 404 4.18 7.67 -2.72
CA GLY A 404 5.03 8.08 -1.61
C GLY A 404 5.30 6.92 -0.66
N ILE A 405 6.48 6.94 -0.04
CA ILE A 405 6.91 5.92 0.93
C ILE A 405 7.39 6.59 2.22
N GLY A 406 7.05 6.01 3.36
CA GLY A 406 7.35 6.58 4.67
C GLY A 406 7.28 5.57 5.80
N ILE A 407 6.58 5.92 6.86
CA ILE A 407 6.24 5.02 7.97
C ILE A 407 5.31 3.90 7.47
N ASN A 408 4.48 4.23 6.50
CA ASN A 408 3.73 3.24 5.74
C ASN A 408 4.36 3.04 4.36
N VAL A 409 4.23 1.87 3.78
CA VAL A 409 4.71 1.60 2.42
C VAL A 409 4.01 2.51 1.42
N HIS A 410 2.69 2.64 1.49
CA HIS A 410 1.91 3.61 0.73
C HIS A 410 1.67 4.87 1.58
N GLU A 411 2.42 5.92 1.37
CA GLU A 411 2.38 7.14 2.18
C GLU A 411 2.32 8.41 1.30
N ALA A 412 1.13 8.78 0.88
CA ALA A 412 0.91 10.02 0.11
C ALA A 412 0.93 11.27 1.00
N PRO A 413 1.35 12.46 0.46
CA PRO A 413 1.98 12.69 -0.83
C PRO A 413 3.46 12.33 -0.84
N PRO A 414 4.11 12.18 -2.04
CA PRO A 414 3.51 12.29 -3.37
C PRO A 414 2.81 11.02 -3.83
N ASN A 415 2.05 11.10 -4.92
CA ASN A 415 1.61 9.97 -5.72
C ASN A 415 2.09 10.17 -7.16
N LEU A 416 2.39 9.10 -7.86
CA LEU A 416 2.74 9.13 -9.28
C LEU A 416 1.66 8.35 -10.05
N SER A 417 0.65 9.07 -10.55
CA SER A 417 -0.50 8.47 -11.23
C SER A 417 -1.27 9.50 -12.04
N GLN A 418 -2.25 9.09 -12.83
CA GLN A 418 -3.16 9.97 -13.58
C GLN A 418 -4.26 10.61 -12.71
N ASN A 419 -4.23 10.47 -11.41
CA ASN A 419 -5.21 11.05 -10.51
C ASN A 419 -4.89 12.51 -10.15
N GLU A 420 -5.91 13.31 -9.83
CA GLU A 420 -5.74 14.73 -9.42
C GLU A 420 -4.82 14.90 -8.21
N ILE A 421 -4.82 13.95 -7.27
CA ILE A 421 -3.94 13.99 -6.08
C ILE A 421 -2.44 13.91 -6.43
N ALA A 422 -2.10 13.43 -7.63
CA ALA A 422 -0.72 13.35 -8.12
C ALA A 422 -0.20 14.67 -8.72
N LYS A 423 -1.01 15.72 -8.76
CA LYS A 423 -0.63 17.07 -9.22
C LYS A 423 0.07 17.91 -8.13
N VAL A 424 0.31 17.32 -6.96
CA VAL A 424 1.17 17.94 -5.93
C VAL A 424 2.61 17.94 -6.43
N GLU A 425 3.28 19.10 -6.31
CA GLU A 425 4.69 19.24 -6.66
C GLU A 425 5.58 18.39 -5.75
N ILE A 426 6.51 17.65 -6.34
CA ILE A 426 7.48 16.85 -5.60
C ILE A 426 8.64 17.76 -5.19
N GLN A 427 8.79 17.97 -3.88
CA GLN A 427 9.78 18.84 -3.26
C GLN A 427 11.00 18.04 -2.78
N ASP A 428 12.12 18.74 -2.58
CA ASP A 428 13.31 18.16 -1.94
C ASP A 428 12.97 17.54 -0.58
N GLY A 429 13.48 16.34 -0.32
CA GLY A 429 13.18 15.54 0.86
C GLY A 429 11.97 14.61 0.71
N MET A 430 11.13 14.76 -0.31
CA MET A 430 10.05 13.79 -0.56
C MET A 430 10.60 12.47 -1.06
N THR A 431 10.01 11.37 -0.59
CA THR A 431 10.38 9.99 -0.90
C THR A 431 9.23 9.28 -1.59
N PHE A 432 9.52 8.51 -2.64
CA PHE A 432 8.51 7.86 -3.50
C PHE A 432 9.11 6.69 -4.28
N THR A 433 8.24 5.83 -4.82
CA THR A 433 8.62 4.75 -5.74
C THR A 433 8.50 5.18 -7.19
N ILE A 434 9.28 4.56 -8.06
CA ILE A 434 9.12 4.56 -9.52
C ILE A 434 9.11 3.10 -9.94
N GLU A 435 7.95 2.60 -10.33
CA GLU A 435 7.67 1.17 -10.51
C GLU A 435 6.89 0.85 -11.81
N PRO A 436 7.37 1.27 -13.00
CA PRO A 436 6.70 0.91 -14.24
C PRO A 436 6.59 -0.60 -14.40
N GLY A 437 5.49 -1.06 -15.00
CA GLY A 437 5.25 -2.48 -15.24
C GLY A 437 4.44 -2.76 -16.49
N LEU A 438 4.66 -3.93 -17.08
CA LEU A 438 3.89 -4.47 -18.21
C LEU A 438 3.44 -5.89 -17.88
N TYR A 439 2.15 -6.16 -18.06
CA TYR A 439 1.51 -7.39 -17.63
C TYR A 439 0.67 -8.01 -18.75
N ASN A 440 0.79 -9.32 -18.93
CA ASN A 440 -0.06 -10.11 -19.83
C ASN A 440 -0.48 -11.40 -19.13
N PRO A 441 -1.76 -11.60 -18.79
CA PRO A 441 -2.25 -12.80 -18.09
C PRO A 441 -2.02 -14.12 -18.82
N GLU A 442 -1.81 -14.09 -20.14
CA GLU A 442 -1.52 -15.28 -20.94
C GLU A 442 -0.03 -15.61 -20.98
N HIS A 443 0.85 -14.69 -20.54
CA HIS A 443 2.28 -14.84 -20.60
C HIS A 443 2.95 -14.63 -19.24
N PHE A 444 3.29 -13.38 -18.91
CA PHE A 444 3.98 -12.98 -17.68
C PHE A 444 3.83 -11.48 -17.43
N GLY A 445 4.33 -11.01 -16.29
CA GLY A 445 4.48 -9.60 -15.97
C GLY A 445 5.94 -9.24 -15.66
N VAL A 446 6.29 -7.99 -15.91
CA VAL A 446 7.56 -7.37 -15.52
C VAL A 446 7.26 -6.07 -14.81
N ARG A 447 7.81 -5.86 -13.61
CA ARG A 447 7.89 -4.59 -12.88
C ARG A 447 9.32 -4.35 -12.46
N LEU A 448 9.81 -3.13 -12.65
CA LEU A 448 11.12 -2.71 -12.18
C LEU A 448 10.95 -1.47 -11.33
N GLU A 449 11.36 -1.55 -10.09
CA GLU A 449 11.08 -0.52 -9.09
C GLU A 449 12.32 -0.10 -8.33
N ASN A 450 12.47 1.20 -8.14
CA ASN A 450 13.32 1.77 -7.13
C ASN A 450 12.54 2.74 -6.25
N SER A 451 12.73 2.64 -4.95
CA SER A 451 12.42 3.73 -4.04
C SER A 451 13.43 4.85 -4.19
N CYS A 452 12.92 6.07 -4.30
CA CYS A 452 13.65 7.27 -4.67
C CYS A 452 13.39 8.41 -3.68
N TYR A 453 14.20 9.47 -3.78
CA TYR A 453 13.99 10.72 -3.07
C TYR A 453 14.39 11.90 -3.95
N MET A 454 13.77 13.06 -3.72
CA MET A 454 14.15 14.30 -4.37
C MET A 454 15.23 15.02 -3.55
N GLU A 455 16.32 15.44 -4.19
CA GLU A 455 17.37 16.26 -3.58
C GLU A 455 17.97 17.20 -4.63
N CYS A 456 18.03 18.50 -4.30
CA CYS A 456 18.53 19.54 -5.20
C CYS A 456 17.82 19.54 -6.57
N GLY A 457 16.50 19.29 -6.57
CA GLY A 457 15.67 19.24 -7.77
C GLY A 457 15.95 18.05 -8.70
N LYS A 458 16.62 16.99 -8.21
CA LYS A 458 16.89 15.76 -8.94
C LYS A 458 16.39 14.54 -8.20
N ILE A 459 15.98 13.53 -8.93
CA ILE A 459 15.58 12.24 -8.38
C ILE A 459 16.84 11.40 -8.09
N HIS A 460 16.94 10.86 -6.90
CA HIS A 460 17.99 9.97 -6.46
C HIS A 460 17.41 8.64 -6.00
N SER A 461 18.10 7.53 -6.27
CA SER A 461 17.67 6.21 -5.82
C SER A 461 18.34 5.81 -4.51
N PHE A 462 17.54 5.31 -3.55
CA PHE A 462 18.05 4.59 -2.39
C PHE A 462 18.56 3.20 -2.75
N VAL A 463 17.94 2.57 -3.76
CA VAL A 463 18.22 1.20 -4.18
C VAL A 463 19.54 1.15 -4.96
N LYS A 464 20.43 0.25 -4.55
CA LYS A 464 21.71 -0.05 -5.24
C LYS A 464 21.73 -1.48 -5.80
N MET A 465 20.68 -2.26 -5.57
CA MET A 465 20.47 -3.54 -6.23
C MET A 465 20.36 -3.35 -7.73
N GLY A 466 21.16 -4.10 -8.50
CA GLY A 466 21.24 -3.95 -9.94
C GLY A 466 20.07 -4.55 -10.71
N TYR A 467 20.14 -4.41 -12.04
CA TYR A 467 19.20 -5.01 -12.99
C TYR A 467 19.77 -6.30 -13.58
N GLU A 468 18.91 -7.24 -13.97
CA GLU A 468 19.28 -8.53 -14.58
C GLU A 468 19.81 -8.33 -16.02
N GLY A 469 21.11 -8.44 -16.21
CA GLY A 469 21.76 -8.16 -17.49
C GLY A 469 21.33 -9.09 -18.62
N LYS A 470 21.07 -10.37 -18.31
CA LYS A 470 20.57 -11.36 -19.29
C LYS A 470 19.26 -10.93 -19.96
N LEU A 471 18.44 -10.09 -19.26
CA LEU A 471 17.15 -9.61 -19.75
C LEU A 471 17.23 -8.28 -20.51
N ILE A 472 18.38 -7.62 -20.56
CA ILE A 472 18.53 -6.34 -21.25
C ILE A 472 18.89 -6.57 -22.74
N ASN A 473 18.04 -6.08 -23.63
CA ASN A 473 18.38 -5.96 -25.06
C ASN A 473 18.83 -4.53 -25.31
N TYR A 474 20.16 -4.36 -25.39
CA TYR A 474 20.83 -3.06 -25.59
C TYR A 474 20.48 -2.39 -26.92
N ASP A 475 20.07 -3.15 -27.94
CA ASP A 475 19.69 -2.60 -29.25
C ASP A 475 18.34 -1.82 -29.19
N LEU A 476 17.54 -2.07 -28.18
CA LEU A 476 16.30 -1.36 -27.96
C LEU A 476 16.48 -0.05 -27.16
N LEU A 477 17.64 0.19 -26.59
CA LEU A 477 17.98 1.41 -25.86
C LEU A 477 18.63 2.42 -26.82
N ASN A 478 18.19 3.67 -26.74
CA ASN A 478 18.88 4.77 -27.41
C ASN A 478 20.17 5.18 -26.67
N ASP A 479 21.00 6.03 -27.26
CA ASP A 479 22.27 6.41 -26.67
C ASP A 479 22.13 7.13 -25.30
N THR A 480 21.11 7.93 -25.13
CA THR A 480 20.82 8.60 -23.87
C THR A 480 20.44 7.59 -22.79
N GLU A 481 19.58 6.64 -23.10
CA GLU A 481 19.15 5.58 -22.17
C GLU A 481 20.32 4.67 -21.80
N LYS A 482 21.20 4.36 -22.73
CA LYS A 482 22.47 3.62 -22.49
C LYS A 482 23.38 4.40 -21.52
N GLU A 483 23.49 5.71 -21.68
CA GLU A 483 24.26 6.56 -20.78
C GLU A 483 23.68 6.57 -19.37
N TRP A 484 22.37 6.77 -19.22
CA TRP A 484 21.69 6.72 -17.93
C TRP A 484 21.81 5.36 -17.23
N LEU A 485 21.82 4.28 -18.02
CA LEU A 485 21.94 2.93 -17.47
C LEU A 485 23.29 2.69 -16.78
N LYS A 486 24.35 3.45 -17.11
CA LYS A 486 25.67 3.35 -16.47
C LYS A 486 25.66 3.73 -14.99
N ASP A 487 24.68 4.52 -14.55
CA ASP A 487 24.50 4.87 -13.15
C ASP A 487 23.99 3.71 -12.29
N PHE A 488 23.57 2.62 -12.93
CA PHE A 488 23.01 1.45 -12.26
C PHE A 488 23.91 0.22 -12.43
N LYS A 489 23.93 -0.61 -11.41
CA LYS A 489 24.64 -1.89 -11.46
C LYS A 489 23.90 -2.86 -12.39
N ILE A 490 24.65 -3.58 -13.23
CA ILE A 490 24.13 -4.67 -14.06
C ILE A 490 24.64 -5.99 -13.50
N LEU A 491 23.73 -6.93 -13.30
CA LEU A 491 23.98 -8.26 -12.74
C LEU A 491 24.01 -9.28 -13.88
N TRP A 492 24.90 -10.26 -13.78
CA TRP A 492 24.94 -11.41 -14.69
C TRP A 492 24.80 -11.01 -16.16
N LEU A 493 25.82 -10.32 -16.67
CA LEU A 493 25.97 -10.00 -18.09
C LEU A 493 26.16 -11.26 -18.95
#